data_7f029923bae41ce8b64d3c20fbb5ec38
#
_entry.id   7f029923bae41ce8b64d3c20fbb5ec38
#
_cell.length_a   1.000
_cell.length_b   1.000
_cell.length_c   1.000
_cell.angle_alpha   90.00
_cell.angle_beta   90.00
_cell.angle_gamma   90.00
#
_symmetry.space_group_name_H-M   'P 1'
#
loop_
_entity.id
_entity.type
_entity.pdbx_description
1 polymer ?
#
loop_
_entity_poly.entity_id
_entity_poly.type
_entity_poly.pdbx_seq_one_letter_code
_entity_poly.pdbx_strand_id
1 'polypeptide(L)' 'MSRKHITQFAQEKGQANAARLLSLTQGGLSKAILVGRDIYVTEHPDGSFTAEEVRPFPSQAPAKRSAA' A
#
# COMPACT_ATOMS: atom_id res chain seq x y z
N MET A 1 -5.88 4.20 15.53
CA MET A 1 -5.21 3.89 14.26
C MET A 1 -5.63 2.53 13.76
N SER A 2 -5.90 2.42 12.50
CA SER A 2 -6.22 1.13 11.90
C SER A 2 -5.40 0.95 10.63
N ARG A 3 -5.14 -0.30 10.29
CA ARG A 3 -4.31 -0.66 9.15
C ARG A 3 -5.06 -1.68 8.33
N LYS A 4 -5.13 -1.46 7.02
CA LYS A 4 -5.84 -2.32 6.09
C LYS A 4 -5.02 -2.56 4.86
N HIS A 5 -5.20 -3.72 4.25
CA HIS A 5 -4.63 -3.97 2.93
C HIS A 5 -5.29 -3.04 1.93
N ILE A 6 -4.53 -2.65 0.91
CA ILE A 6 -5.02 -1.68 -0.06
C ILE A 6 -6.26 -2.17 -0.81
N THR A 7 -6.38 -3.48 -1.02
CA THR A 7 -7.56 -4.03 -1.68
C THR A 7 -8.81 -3.80 -0.84
N GLN A 8 -8.70 -4.00 0.46
CA GLN A 8 -9.83 -3.76 1.37
C GLN A 8 -10.15 -2.28 1.45
N PHE A 9 -9.12 -1.44 1.53
CA PHE A 9 -9.31 0.00 1.59
C PHE A 9 -10.02 0.50 0.34
N ALA A 10 -9.61 0.01 -0.83
CA ALA A 10 -10.24 0.41 -2.09
C ALA A 10 -11.69 -0.08 -2.18
N GLN A 11 -11.99 -1.26 -1.63
CA GLN A 11 -13.35 -1.75 -1.61
C GLN A 11 -14.25 -0.90 -0.73
N GLU A 12 -13.75 -0.46 0.40
CA GLU A 12 -14.54 0.32 1.35
C GLU A 12 -14.75 1.75 0.88
N LYS A 13 -13.73 2.37 0.30
CA LYS A 13 -13.78 3.78 -0.09
C LYS A 13 -14.12 3.98 -1.55
N GLY A 14 -14.00 2.96 -2.38
CA GLY A 14 -14.04 3.08 -3.83
C GLY A 14 -12.67 3.47 -4.36
N GLN A 15 -12.35 3.00 -5.57
CA GLN A 15 -11.00 3.20 -6.10
C GLN A 15 -10.68 4.68 -6.29
N ALA A 16 -11.62 5.47 -6.76
CA ALA A 16 -11.37 6.88 -6.99
C ALA A 16 -11.09 7.62 -5.67
N ASN A 17 -11.90 7.36 -4.65
CA ASN A 17 -11.70 7.99 -3.35
C ASN A 17 -10.42 7.51 -2.68
N ALA A 18 -10.16 6.20 -2.76
CA ALA A 18 -8.95 5.64 -2.17
C ALA A 18 -7.71 6.25 -2.79
N ALA A 19 -7.69 6.38 -4.11
CA ALA A 19 -6.56 6.98 -4.80
C ALA A 19 -6.37 8.43 -4.36
N ARG A 20 -7.45 9.18 -4.25
CA ARG A 20 -7.37 10.57 -3.84
C ARG A 20 -6.84 10.70 -2.41
N LEU A 21 -7.33 9.86 -1.51
CA LEU A 21 -6.91 9.91 -0.12
C LEU A 21 -5.44 9.56 0.04
N LEU A 22 -4.90 8.76 -0.86
CA LEU A 22 -3.50 8.36 -0.83
C LEU A 22 -2.62 9.17 -1.77
N SER A 23 -3.18 10.17 -2.43
CA SER A 23 -2.47 11.02 -3.39
C SER A 23 -1.93 10.21 -4.56
N LEU A 24 -2.70 9.23 -5.00
CA LEU A 24 -2.36 8.40 -6.15
C LEU A 24 -3.33 8.69 -7.28
N THR A 25 -2.95 8.28 -8.49
CA THR A 25 -3.91 8.26 -9.58
C THR A 25 -4.77 7.00 -9.46
N GLN A 26 -5.99 7.07 -9.97
CA GLN A 26 -6.85 5.89 -9.96
C GLN A 26 -6.24 4.75 -10.76
N GLY A 27 -5.60 5.06 -11.89
CA GLY A 27 -4.92 4.04 -12.68
C GLY A 27 -3.76 3.40 -11.94
N GLY A 28 -2.99 4.20 -11.19
CA GLY A 28 -1.89 3.67 -10.38
C GLY A 28 -2.39 2.76 -9.28
N LEU A 29 -3.48 3.14 -8.62
CA LEU A 29 -4.08 2.30 -7.58
C LEU A 29 -4.62 1.01 -8.18
N SER A 30 -5.35 1.09 -9.29
CA SER A 30 -5.89 -0.09 -9.95
C SER A 30 -4.80 -1.05 -10.36
N LYS A 31 -3.71 -0.53 -10.90
CA LYS A 31 -2.59 -1.37 -11.32
C LYS A 31 -1.94 -2.04 -10.12
N ALA A 32 -1.76 -1.33 -9.03
CA ALA A 32 -1.17 -1.91 -7.82
C ALA A 32 -2.01 -3.08 -7.32
N ILE A 33 -3.33 -2.93 -7.34
CA ILE A 33 -4.23 -4.00 -6.92
C ILE A 33 -4.16 -5.16 -7.92
N LEU A 34 -4.15 -4.86 -9.19
CA LEU A 34 -4.15 -5.88 -10.23
C LEU A 34 -2.90 -6.76 -10.19
N VAL A 35 -1.73 -6.17 -9.96
CA VAL A 35 -0.51 -6.93 -9.90
C VAL A 35 -0.27 -7.57 -8.53
N GLY A 36 -1.14 -7.32 -7.57
CA GLY A 36 -1.07 -7.98 -6.27
C GLY A 36 -0.03 -7.42 -5.33
N ARG A 37 0.25 -6.14 -5.40
CA ARG A 37 1.21 -5.53 -4.48
C ARG A 37 0.65 -5.52 -3.06
N ASP A 38 1.50 -5.82 -2.10
CA ASP A 38 1.11 -5.84 -0.69
C ASP A 38 1.31 -4.46 -0.10
N ILE A 39 0.33 -3.61 -0.29
CA ILE A 39 0.35 -2.26 0.24
C ILE A 39 -0.65 -2.18 1.38
N TYR A 40 -0.24 -1.60 2.49
CA TYR A 40 -1.10 -1.41 3.66
C TYR A 40 -1.31 0.05 3.90
N VAL A 41 -2.55 0.40 4.19
CA VAL A 41 -2.96 1.78 4.45
C VAL A 41 -3.22 1.92 5.94
N THR A 42 -2.62 2.92 6.55
CA THR A 42 -2.83 3.23 7.96
C THR A 42 -3.63 4.51 8.08
N GLU A 43 -4.71 4.45 8.83
CA GLU A 43 -5.48 5.64 9.17
C GLU A 43 -4.96 6.22 10.47
N HIS A 44 -4.66 7.49 10.46
CA HIS A 44 -4.13 8.19 11.63
C HIS A 44 -5.23 8.93 12.37
N PRO A 45 -5.03 9.23 13.66
CA PRO A 45 -6.08 9.88 14.46
C PRO A 45 -6.51 11.26 13.93
N ASP A 46 -5.64 11.93 13.17
CA ASP A 46 -5.96 13.23 12.60
C ASP A 46 -6.76 13.13 11.30
N GLY A 47 -7.12 11.94 10.88
CA GLY A 47 -7.88 11.73 9.66
C GLY A 47 -7.04 11.57 8.42
N SER A 48 -5.73 11.60 8.53
CA SER A 48 -4.86 11.38 7.38
C SER A 48 -4.61 9.91 7.17
N PHE A 49 -4.09 9.57 5.99
CA PHE A 49 -3.77 8.20 5.61
C PHE A 49 -2.36 8.12 5.09
N THR A 50 -1.68 7.04 5.41
CA THR A 50 -0.38 6.74 4.82
C THR A 50 -0.42 5.33 4.25
N ALA A 51 0.38 5.09 3.23
CA ALA A 51 0.46 3.78 2.60
C ALA A 51 1.91 3.33 2.60
N GLU A 52 2.11 2.05 2.90
CA GLU A 52 3.44 1.44 2.83
C GLU A 52 3.34 0.15 2.07
N GLU A 53 4.35 -0.12 1.28
CA GLU A 53 4.44 -1.39 0.58
C GLU A 53 5.27 -2.35 1.41
N VAL A 54 4.70 -3.52 1.69
CA VAL A 54 5.39 -4.60 2.41
C VAL A 54 5.91 -5.56 1.38
N ARG A 55 7.22 -5.77 1.35
CA ARG A 55 7.84 -6.70 0.43
C ARG A 55 8.41 -7.86 1.21
N PRO A 56 8.37 -9.06 0.66
CA PRO A 56 9.03 -10.18 1.32
C PRO A 56 10.50 -9.86 1.47
N PHE A 57 11.03 -10.20 2.61
CA PHE A 57 12.45 -10.01 2.82
C PHE A 57 13.21 -10.89 1.82
N PRO A 58 14.05 -10.30 0.99
CA PRO A 58 14.71 -11.11 -0.03
C PRO A 58 15.70 -12.05 0.62
N SER A 59 15.45 -13.30 0.48
CA SER A 59 16.39 -14.30 0.95
C SER A 59 17.67 -14.23 0.17
N GLN A 60 17.54 -13.66 -0.95
CA GLN A 60 18.69 -13.49 -1.78
C GLN A 60 19.31 -12.18 -1.48
N ALA A 61 19.44 -11.69 -0.87
CA ALA A 61 19.96 -10.55 -0.83
C ALA A 61 21.06 -10.26 -0.18
N PRO A 62 20.89 -10.61 -0.60
CA PRO A 62 21.60 -10.41 -0.19
C PRO A 62 22.19 -9.78 0.14
N ALA A 63 22.01 -9.91 0.13
CA ALA A 63 22.36 -9.46 0.45
C ALA A 63 23.12 -8.96 0.74
N LYS A 64 23.00 -9.21 0.58
CA LYS A 64 23.45 -8.84 0.90
C LYS A 64 24.07 -8.13 1.18
N ARG A 65 23.80 -8.11 1.05
CA ARG A 65 24.11 -7.41 1.38
C ARG A 65 24.54 -7.04 2.02
N SER A 66 24.15 -7.32 2.11
CA SER A 66 24.43 -6.95 2.75
C SER A 66 24.93 -6.85 3.31
N ALA A 67 24.84 -7.12 3.26
CA ALA A 67 25.22 -7.07 3.78
C ALA A 67 25.76 -7.04 4.00
N ALA A 68 25.76 -7.21 3.96
CA ALA A 68 26.14 -7.09 4.23
C ALA A 68 26.54 -6.93 4.39
#